data_fde9b880eb0f3ee0e59ae3d767676245
#
_entry.id   fde9b880eb0f3ee0e59ae3d767676245
#
_cell.length_a   1.000
_cell.length_b   1.000
_cell.length_c   1.000
_cell.angle_alpha   90.00
_cell.angle_beta   90.00
_cell.angle_gamma   90.00
#
_symmetry.space_group_name_H-M   'P 1'
#
loop_
_entity.id
_entity.type
_entity.pdbx_description
1 polymer ?
#
loop_
_entity_poly.entity_id
_entity_poly.type
_entity_poly.pdbx_seq_one_letter_code
_entity_poly.pdbx_strand_id
1 'polypeptide(L)'
;MVPVVAANRTGREVGEQTEITFYGSSFITDALGAKVAEANRTDEGVLVATIDCNENRSMRSAWGLFRDRRPELYRGLTTFDGMTSGN
;
A
#
# COMPACT_ATOMS: atom_id res chain seq x y z
N MET A 1 -6.80 -6.33 3.20
CA MET A 1 -7.84 -5.29 3.10
C MET A 1 -7.65 -4.30 4.23
N VAL A 2 -6.88 -3.28 3.94
CA VAL A 2 -6.61 -2.17 4.86
C VAL A 2 -6.54 -0.88 4.05
N PRO A 3 -6.83 0.28 4.64
CA PRO A 3 -6.55 1.55 4.00
C PRO A 3 -5.05 1.72 3.74
N VAL A 4 -4.72 2.42 2.67
CA VAL A 4 -3.34 2.74 2.33
C VAL A 4 -3.16 4.25 2.34
N VAL A 5 -2.11 4.70 3.00
CA VAL A 5 -1.72 6.11 3.03
C VAL A 5 -0.34 6.20 2.40
N ALA A 6 -0.26 6.92 1.29
CA ALA A 6 0.99 7.10 0.56
C ALA A 6 1.32 8.59 0.46
N ALA A 7 2.47 8.98 0.97
CA ALA A 7 2.97 10.34 0.91
C ALA A 7 4.12 10.41 -0.09
N ASN A 8 4.04 11.32 -1.03
CA ASN A 8 5.10 11.56 -2.00
C ASN A 8 5.55 13.03 -1.94
N ARG A 9 6.75 13.25 -2.41
CA ARG A 9 7.31 14.59 -2.52
C ARG A 9 6.79 15.29 -3.77
N THR A 10 6.78 16.61 -3.72
CA THR A 10 6.55 17.48 -4.87
C THR A 10 7.79 18.32 -5.10
N GLY A 11 7.87 18.94 -6.26
CA GLY A 11 8.91 19.89 -6.59
C GLY A 11 10.06 19.27 -7.35
N ARG A 12 11.01 20.13 -7.66
CA ARG A 12 12.18 19.82 -8.48
C ARG A 12 13.44 19.97 -7.63
N GLU A 13 14.30 18.96 -7.67
CA GLU A 13 15.61 18.99 -7.02
C GLU A 13 16.71 18.88 -8.08
N VAL A 14 17.69 19.77 -8.00
CA VAL A 14 18.80 19.83 -8.95
C VAL A 14 20.10 19.52 -8.20
N GLY A 15 20.79 18.46 -8.62
CA GLY A 15 22.14 18.15 -8.18
C GLY A 15 23.16 18.68 -9.18
N GLU A 16 24.45 18.33 -8.98
CA GLU A 16 25.52 18.81 -9.87
C GLU A 16 25.36 18.29 -11.31
N GLN A 17 24.92 17.06 -11.47
CA GLN A 17 24.76 16.41 -12.77
C GLN A 17 23.40 15.72 -12.94
N THR A 18 22.50 15.92 -11.99
CA THR A 18 21.21 15.26 -11.99
C THR A 18 20.10 16.25 -11.66
N GLU A 19 18.91 15.94 -12.13
CA GLU A 19 17.70 16.68 -11.84
C GLU A 19 16.56 15.68 -11.65
N ILE A 20 15.80 15.86 -10.58
CA ILE A 20 14.66 15.03 -10.28
C ILE A 20 13.44 15.91 -10.04
N THR A 21 12.36 15.64 -10.75
CA THR A 21 11.06 16.24 -10.49
C THR A 21 10.17 15.18 -9.86
N PHE A 22 9.70 15.44 -8.64
CA PHE A 22 8.80 14.55 -7.95
C PHE A 22 7.36 14.81 -8.41
N TYR A 23 6.60 13.75 -8.66
CA TYR A 23 5.28 13.88 -9.26
C TYR A 23 4.15 14.05 -8.23
N GLY A 24 4.45 14.09 -6.94
CA GLY A 24 3.43 14.26 -5.90
C GLY A 24 2.39 13.15 -5.92
N SER A 25 1.13 13.54 -6.04
CA SER A 25 0.01 12.59 -6.14
C SER A 25 -0.15 11.70 -4.91
N SER A 26 0.14 12.25 -3.73
CA SER A 26 -0.12 11.56 -2.46
C SER A 26 -1.59 11.20 -2.34
N PHE A 27 -1.90 10.10 -1.69
CA PHE A 27 -3.27 9.64 -1.62
C PHE A 27 -3.56 8.83 -0.36
N ILE A 28 -4.86 8.74 -0.06
CA ILE A 28 -5.40 7.85 0.98
C ILE A 28 -6.47 7.00 0.32
N THR A 29 -6.43 5.69 0.55
CA THR A 29 -7.47 4.77 0.07
C THR A 29 -8.33 4.25 1.21
N ASP A 30 -9.49 3.71 0.86
CA ASP A 30 -10.26 2.87 1.76
C ASP A 30 -9.70 1.43 1.77
N ALA A 31 -10.37 0.53 2.49
CA ALA A 31 -9.92 -0.86 2.62
C ALA A 31 -10.04 -1.65 1.33
N LEU A 32 -10.78 -1.19 0.34
CA LEU A 32 -10.95 -1.82 -0.96
C LEU A 32 -10.04 -1.23 -2.04
N GLY A 33 -9.26 -0.22 -1.71
CA GLY A 33 -8.33 0.40 -2.63
C GLY A 33 -8.88 1.62 -3.37
N ALA A 34 -10.11 2.03 -3.10
CA ALA A 34 -10.66 3.23 -3.71
C ALA A 34 -10.05 4.48 -3.04
N LYS A 35 -9.63 5.45 -3.82
CA LYS A 35 -9.07 6.69 -3.29
C LYS A 35 -10.16 7.53 -2.64
N VAL A 36 -9.97 7.89 -1.37
CA VAL A 36 -10.88 8.76 -0.62
C VAL A 36 -10.33 10.18 -0.49
N ALA A 37 -9.04 10.35 -0.69
CA ALA A 37 -8.39 11.67 -0.77
C ALA A 37 -7.17 11.55 -1.67
N GLU A 38 -6.92 12.57 -2.48
CA GLU A 38 -5.79 12.59 -3.40
C GLU A 38 -5.27 14.03 -3.55
N ALA A 39 -3.95 14.18 -3.47
CA ALA A 39 -3.29 15.44 -3.72
C ALA A 39 -2.95 15.58 -5.22
N ASN A 40 -2.73 16.80 -5.66
CA ASN A 40 -2.29 17.04 -7.03
C ASN A 40 -0.79 16.76 -7.19
N ARG A 41 -0.24 17.05 -8.35
CA ARG A 41 1.15 16.69 -8.69
C ARG A 41 2.18 17.73 -8.25
N THR A 42 1.77 18.92 -7.88
CA THR A 42 2.68 20.07 -7.75
C THR A 42 2.62 20.76 -6.41
N ASP A 43 1.48 20.76 -5.73
CA ASP A 43 1.29 21.57 -4.53
C ASP A 43 1.66 20.79 -3.26
N GLU A 44 2.28 21.50 -2.33
CA GLU A 44 2.41 21.00 -0.97
C GLU A 44 1.06 21.11 -0.26
N GLY A 45 0.77 20.16 0.61
CA GLY A 45 -0.49 20.19 1.32
C GLY A 45 -0.65 19.06 2.32
N VAL A 46 -1.82 19.05 2.93
CA VAL A 46 -2.21 18.03 3.92
C VAL A 46 -3.49 17.36 3.44
N LEU A 47 -3.51 16.04 3.46
CA LEU A 47 -4.71 15.25 3.23
C LEU A 47 -5.20 14.69 4.56
N VAL A 48 -6.51 14.74 4.77
CA VAL A 48 -7.14 14.17 5.96
C VAL A 48 -8.31 13.31 5.53
N ALA A 49 -8.40 12.12 6.08
CA ALA A 49 -9.51 11.20 5.87
C ALA A 49 -9.84 10.48 7.16
N THR A 50 -11.14 10.21 7.36
CA THR A 50 -11.59 9.41 8.50
C THR A 50 -11.71 7.96 8.08
N ILE A 51 -11.13 7.08 8.88
CA ILE A 51 -11.13 5.64 8.63
C ILE A 51 -11.79 4.95 9.81
N ASP A 52 -12.79 4.12 9.53
CA ASP A 52 -13.46 3.30 10.55
C ASP A 52 -12.79 1.93 10.62
N CYS A 53 -12.02 1.70 11.68
CA CYS A 53 -11.30 0.43 11.88
C CYS A 53 -12.24 -0.75 12.12
N ASN A 54 -13.42 -0.52 12.69
CA ASN A 54 -14.39 -1.60 12.90
C ASN A 54 -15.00 -2.05 11.57
N GLU A 55 -15.29 -1.13 10.69
CA GLU A 55 -15.76 -1.42 9.34
C GLU A 55 -14.72 -2.22 8.56
N ASN A 56 -13.45 -1.83 8.65
CA ASN A 56 -12.36 -2.57 8.02
C ASN A 56 -12.24 -4.00 8.54
N ARG A 57 -12.41 -4.18 9.84
CA ARG A 57 -12.38 -5.51 10.47
C ARG A 57 -13.52 -6.37 9.98
N SER A 58 -14.73 -5.83 9.92
CA SER A 58 -15.91 -6.53 9.39
C SER A 58 -15.71 -6.94 7.94
N MET A 59 -15.14 -6.06 7.15
CA MET A 59 -14.88 -6.31 5.73
C MET A 59 -13.86 -7.43 5.51
N ARG A 60 -12.77 -7.44 6.30
CA ARG A 60 -11.78 -8.51 6.25
C ARG A 60 -12.39 -9.86 6.62
N SER A 61 -13.24 -9.89 7.63
CA SER A 61 -13.93 -11.12 8.04
C SER A 61 -14.88 -11.61 6.95
N ALA A 62 -15.62 -10.71 6.32
CA ALA A 62 -16.57 -11.06 5.27
C ALA A 62 -15.89 -11.64 4.03
N TRP A 63 -14.78 -11.04 3.59
CA TRP A 63 -14.04 -11.51 2.41
C TRP A 63 -13.19 -12.75 2.69
N GLY A 64 -12.68 -12.91 3.92
CA GLY A 64 -11.96 -14.10 4.35
C GLY A 64 -10.64 -14.36 3.62
N LEU A 65 -9.96 -13.34 3.12
CA LEU A 65 -8.72 -13.50 2.36
C LEU A 65 -7.61 -14.15 3.19
N PHE A 66 -7.48 -13.80 4.46
CA PHE A 66 -6.48 -14.39 5.33
C PHE A 66 -6.82 -15.85 5.66
N ARG A 67 -8.11 -16.13 5.92
CA ARG A 67 -8.61 -17.48 6.19
C ARG A 67 -8.37 -18.44 5.03
N ASP A 68 -8.49 -17.94 3.80
CA ASP A 68 -8.45 -18.75 2.58
C ASP A 68 -7.05 -18.98 2.05
N ARG A 69 -6.01 -18.52 2.77
CA ARG A 69 -4.64 -18.82 2.41
C ARG A 69 -4.38 -20.33 2.42
N ARG A 70 -3.41 -20.76 1.67
CA ARG A 70 -2.98 -22.16 1.61
C ARG A 70 -1.54 -22.28 2.13
N PRO A 71 -1.31 -22.12 3.46
CA PRO A 71 0.05 -22.13 4.00
C PRO A 71 0.84 -23.40 3.69
N GLU A 72 0.13 -24.51 3.57
CA GLU A 72 0.75 -25.79 3.23
C GLU A 72 1.39 -25.79 1.83
N LEU A 73 1.03 -24.85 0.98
CA LEU A 73 1.59 -24.73 -0.37
C LEU A 73 2.72 -23.70 -0.46
N TYR A 74 3.00 -22.97 0.63
CA TYR A 74 3.88 -21.80 0.60
C TYR A 74 5.28 -22.08 1.14
N ARG A 75 5.66 -23.35 1.28
CA ARG A 75 6.95 -23.72 1.88
C ARG A 75 8.15 -23.10 1.19
N GLY A 76 8.11 -23.02 -0.14
CA GLY A 76 9.18 -22.41 -0.90
C GLY A 76 9.48 -20.95 -0.52
N LEU A 77 8.49 -20.22 -0.01
CA LEU A 77 8.65 -18.83 0.40
C LEU A 77 9.42 -18.69 1.71
N THR A 78 9.54 -19.77 2.50
CA THR A 78 10.20 -19.75 3.81
C THR A 78 11.61 -20.37 3.77
N THR A 79 12.11 -20.70 2.61
CA THR A 79 13.46 -21.23 2.40
C THR A 79 14.32 -20.22 1.64
N PHE A 80 15.65 -20.34 1.78
CA PHE A 80 16.57 -19.41 1.11
C PHE A 80 16.63 -19.61 -0.40
N ASP A 81 16.42 -20.83 -0.86
CA ASP A 81 16.57 -21.20 -2.28
C ASP A 81 15.25 -21.62 -2.96
N GLY A 82 14.14 -21.53 -2.24
CA GLY A 82 12.85 -21.97 -2.75
C GLY A 82 12.66 -23.49 -2.79
N MET A 83 13.63 -24.26 -2.34
CA MET A 83 13.55 -25.72 -2.33
C MET A 83 12.81 -26.22 -1.12
N THR A 84 11.94 -27.20 -1.32
CA THR A 84 11.27 -27.91 -0.23
C THR A 84 11.81 -29.32 -0.16
N SER A 85 12.33 -29.70 1.01
CA SER A 85 12.85 -31.03 1.19
C SER A 85 11.72 -32.03 1.50
N GLY A 86 11.72 -33.10 0.78
CA GLY A 86 10.98 -34.27 1.19
C GLY A 86 9.49 -34.18 1.00
N ASN A 87 9.05 -33.92 -0.06
CA ASN A 87 7.65 -33.95 -0.39
C ASN A 87 6.91 -32.71 -0.26
#